data_8e556fc1d0924ec0173feb19f07f7953
#
_entry.id   8e556fc1d0924ec0173feb19f07f7953
#
_cell.length_a   1.000
_cell.length_b   1.000
_cell.length_c   1.000
_cell.angle_alpha   90.00
_cell.angle_beta   90.00
_cell.angle_gamma   90.00
#
_symmetry.space_group_name_H-M   'P 1'
#
loop_
_entity.id
_entity.type
_entity.pdbx_description
1 polymer ?
#
loop_
_entity_poly.entity_id
_entity_poly.type
_entity_poly.pdbx_seq_one_letter_code
_entity_poly.pdbx_strand_id
1 'polypeptide(L)'
;MKKLSHFDAAGSPRMVDVSAKPETRRTARAHAFVRMRRAVLDSLPANPKGNPLEIARIAGIAAAKKTADLIPLCHPLMLAHADVEVRVEKTGVRIIASAATTAQTGVEMEALTAAAVAALTVYDMTKALDKSIEIQDLYLIEKTGGKSGDYRREKDKGR
;
A
#
# COMPACT_ATOMS: atom_id res chain seq x y z
N MET A 1 29.00 0.88 0.19
CA MET A 1 27.62 1.06 -0.31
C MET A 1 26.98 -0.30 -0.58
N LYS A 2 25.76 -0.56 -0.12
CA LYS A 2 25.04 -1.78 -0.51
C LYS A 2 24.76 -1.73 -2.01
N LYS A 3 25.16 -2.78 -2.76
CA LYS A 3 24.93 -2.90 -4.20
C LYS A 3 23.43 -2.93 -4.46
N LEU A 4 22.90 -2.01 -5.27
CA LEU A 4 21.50 -1.98 -5.66
C LEU A 4 21.23 -3.17 -6.58
N SER A 5 20.30 -4.04 -6.20
CA SER A 5 20.03 -5.31 -6.89
C SER A 5 19.31 -5.15 -8.23
N HIS A 6 18.70 -3.99 -8.49
CA HIS A 6 17.93 -3.68 -9.71
C HIS A 6 18.77 -3.08 -10.84
N PHE A 7 20.11 -3.15 -10.75
CA PHE A 7 20.99 -2.67 -11.80
C PHE A 7 21.97 -3.78 -12.21
N ASP A 8 22.25 -3.88 -13.50
CA ASP A 8 23.28 -4.77 -14.03
C ASP A 8 24.70 -4.19 -13.86
N ALA A 9 25.70 -4.88 -14.37
CA ALA A 9 27.09 -4.44 -14.30
C ALA A 9 27.36 -3.16 -15.14
N ALA A 10 26.53 -2.89 -16.15
CA ALA A 10 26.60 -1.72 -17.00
C ALA A 10 25.77 -0.51 -16.46
N GLY A 11 25.08 -0.69 -15.32
CA GLY A 11 24.26 0.35 -14.71
C GLY A 11 22.84 0.47 -15.30
N SER A 12 22.39 -0.49 -16.11
CA SER A 12 21.04 -0.51 -16.66
C SER A 12 20.06 -1.12 -15.67
N PRO A 13 18.84 -0.56 -15.53
CA PRO A 13 17.82 -1.11 -14.64
C PRO A 13 17.30 -2.45 -15.15
N ARG A 14 17.13 -3.40 -14.24
CA ARG A 14 16.55 -4.71 -14.54
C ARG A 14 15.76 -5.28 -13.39
N MET A 15 14.83 -6.16 -13.70
CA MET A 15 14.16 -6.99 -12.70
C MET A 15 15.17 -7.99 -12.11
N VAL A 16 15.14 -8.16 -10.77
CA VAL A 16 16.06 -9.07 -10.08
C VAL A 16 15.71 -10.50 -10.42
N ASP A 17 16.72 -11.31 -10.81
CA ASP A 17 16.53 -12.75 -10.94
C ASP A 17 16.39 -13.38 -9.54
N VAL A 18 15.26 -14.02 -9.31
CA VAL A 18 14.91 -14.69 -8.04
C VAL A 18 14.80 -16.21 -8.18
N SER A 19 15.06 -16.78 -9.37
CA SER A 19 14.86 -18.22 -9.67
C SER A 19 15.59 -19.16 -8.71
N ALA A 20 16.78 -18.78 -8.23
CA ALA A 20 17.56 -19.58 -7.28
C ALA A 20 17.16 -19.40 -5.80
N LYS A 21 16.17 -18.52 -5.50
CA LYS A 21 15.75 -18.28 -4.11
C LYS A 21 14.64 -19.27 -3.72
N PRO A 22 14.67 -19.78 -2.47
CA PRO A 22 13.57 -20.60 -1.98
C PRO A 22 12.29 -19.79 -1.82
N GLU A 23 11.17 -20.42 -2.04
CA GLU A 23 9.88 -19.88 -1.66
C GLU A 23 9.73 -19.86 -0.14
N THR A 24 9.31 -18.73 0.39
CA THR A 24 9.02 -18.56 1.82
C THR A 24 7.73 -17.78 1.99
N ARG A 25 7.05 -18.00 3.10
CA ARG A 25 5.90 -17.17 3.48
C ARG A 25 6.37 -15.75 3.72
N ARG A 26 5.66 -14.79 3.14
CA ARG A 26 5.96 -13.36 3.25
C ARG A 26 4.70 -12.58 3.55
N THR A 27 4.82 -11.62 4.44
CA THR A 27 3.74 -10.69 4.76
C THR A 27 4.25 -9.26 4.72
N ALA A 28 3.37 -8.32 4.43
CA ALA A 28 3.66 -6.90 4.56
C ALA A 28 2.40 -6.14 4.99
N ARG A 29 2.60 -5.06 5.72
CA ARG A 29 1.56 -4.09 6.07
C ARG A 29 2.04 -2.69 5.77
N ALA A 30 1.16 -1.87 5.18
CA ALA A 30 1.42 -0.49 4.84
C ALA A 30 0.34 0.43 5.39
N HIS A 31 0.70 1.69 5.60
CA HIS A 31 -0.15 2.75 6.10
C HIS A 31 -0.31 3.83 5.04
N ALA A 32 -1.49 4.45 5.00
CA ALA A 32 -1.73 5.75 4.38
C ALA A 32 -2.76 6.53 5.20
N PHE A 33 -2.71 7.85 5.10
CA PHE A 33 -3.66 8.73 5.77
C PHE A 33 -4.21 9.76 4.78
N VAL A 34 -5.52 9.92 4.75
CA VAL A 34 -6.20 10.94 3.93
C VAL A 34 -6.73 12.01 4.87
N ARG A 35 -5.98 13.12 4.98
CA ARG A 35 -6.35 14.25 5.82
C ARG A 35 -7.48 15.05 5.19
N MET A 36 -8.52 15.33 5.95
CA MET A 36 -9.66 16.13 5.50
C MET A 36 -10.36 16.83 6.65
N ARG A 37 -11.11 17.87 6.33
CA ARG A 37 -11.88 18.64 7.31
C ARG A 37 -13.03 17.84 7.87
N ARG A 38 -13.44 18.16 9.10
CA ARG A 38 -14.54 17.50 9.81
C ARG A 38 -15.84 17.49 8.99
N ALA A 39 -16.18 18.58 8.33
CA ALA A 39 -17.38 18.67 7.50
C ALA A 39 -17.40 17.63 6.36
N VAL A 40 -16.24 17.30 5.78
CA VAL A 40 -16.13 16.24 4.75
C VAL A 40 -16.31 14.86 5.39
N LEU A 41 -15.69 14.62 6.55
CA LEU A 41 -15.85 13.36 7.28
C LEU A 41 -17.31 13.09 7.63
N ASP A 42 -18.03 14.09 8.10
CA ASP A 42 -19.44 13.98 8.48
C ASP A 42 -20.36 13.72 7.26
N SER A 43 -19.92 14.07 6.06
CA SER A 43 -20.66 13.84 4.81
C SER A 43 -20.42 12.47 4.16
N LEU A 44 -19.41 11.71 4.61
CA LEU A 44 -19.07 10.40 4.01
C LEU A 44 -20.26 9.44 3.93
N PRO A 45 -21.11 9.28 4.97
CA PRO A 45 -22.25 8.35 4.91
C PRO A 45 -23.30 8.71 3.87
N ALA A 46 -23.41 9.99 3.50
CA ALA A 46 -24.39 10.52 2.54
C ALA A 46 -23.76 10.81 1.16
N ASN A 47 -22.61 10.24 0.84
CA ASN A 47 -21.91 10.50 -0.42
C ASN A 47 -22.74 9.95 -1.61
N PRO A 48 -23.08 10.79 -2.60
CA PRO A 48 -23.93 10.39 -3.73
C PRO A 48 -23.26 9.38 -4.67
N LYS A 49 -21.94 9.21 -4.58
CA LYS A 49 -21.18 8.21 -5.35
C LYS A 49 -21.14 6.82 -4.68
N GLY A 50 -21.83 6.64 -3.56
CA GLY A 50 -21.81 5.43 -2.75
C GLY A 50 -20.86 5.55 -1.55
N ASN A 51 -20.63 4.47 -0.81
CA ASN A 51 -19.80 4.46 0.38
C ASN A 51 -18.30 4.59 0.02
N PRO A 52 -17.65 5.74 0.27
CA PRO A 52 -16.26 5.95 -0.13
C PRO A 52 -15.27 4.97 0.53
N LEU A 53 -15.57 4.53 1.75
CA LEU A 53 -14.68 3.66 2.52
C LEU A 53 -14.69 2.24 1.96
N GLU A 54 -15.86 1.70 1.62
CA GLU A 54 -15.99 0.38 1.01
C GLU A 54 -15.42 0.34 -0.41
N ILE A 55 -15.67 1.38 -1.19
CA ILE A 55 -15.11 1.46 -2.56
C ILE A 55 -13.58 1.56 -2.49
N ALA A 56 -13.03 2.34 -1.56
CA ALA A 56 -11.59 2.44 -1.34
C ALA A 56 -10.97 1.10 -0.92
N ARG A 57 -11.65 0.35 -0.04
CA ARG A 57 -11.23 -1.00 0.36
C ARG A 57 -11.12 -1.94 -0.83
N ILE A 58 -12.16 -2.01 -1.64
CA ILE A 58 -12.20 -2.87 -2.85
C ILE A 58 -11.12 -2.44 -3.85
N ALA A 59 -10.98 -1.13 -4.10
CA ALA A 59 -9.98 -0.59 -5.01
C ALA A 59 -8.55 -0.92 -4.57
N GLY A 60 -8.24 -0.81 -3.28
CA GLY A 60 -6.95 -1.18 -2.73
C GLY A 60 -6.64 -2.67 -2.88
N ILE A 61 -7.60 -3.55 -2.59
CA ILE A 61 -7.45 -5.00 -2.81
C ILE A 61 -7.21 -5.31 -4.29
N ALA A 62 -7.95 -4.68 -5.19
CA ALA A 62 -7.76 -4.84 -6.63
C ALA A 62 -6.37 -4.35 -7.09
N ALA A 63 -5.90 -3.24 -6.54
CA ALA A 63 -4.59 -2.66 -6.86
C ALA A 63 -3.42 -3.54 -6.38
N ALA A 64 -3.52 -4.17 -5.21
CA ALA A 64 -2.53 -5.14 -4.74
C ALA A 64 -2.26 -6.23 -5.79
N LYS A 65 -3.31 -6.74 -6.44
CA LYS A 65 -3.23 -7.78 -7.46
C LYS A 65 -2.64 -7.29 -8.80
N LYS A 66 -2.51 -5.97 -8.99
CA LYS A 66 -2.01 -5.34 -10.21
C LYS A 66 -0.68 -4.60 -9.99
N THR A 67 -0.01 -4.85 -8.89
CA THR A 67 1.23 -4.13 -8.53
C THR A 67 2.30 -4.26 -9.63
N ALA A 68 2.50 -5.44 -10.20
CA ALA A 68 3.47 -5.65 -11.27
C ALA A 68 3.13 -4.90 -12.57
N ASP A 69 1.86 -4.60 -12.83
CA ASP A 69 1.43 -3.79 -13.97
C ASP A 69 1.74 -2.30 -13.77
N LEU A 70 1.83 -1.86 -12.51
CA LEU A 70 2.02 -0.44 -12.14
C LEU A 70 3.47 -0.10 -11.82
N ILE A 71 4.23 -1.03 -11.25
CA ILE A 71 5.60 -0.83 -10.80
C ILE A 71 6.55 -1.66 -11.67
N PRO A 72 7.33 -1.01 -12.57
CA PRO A 72 7.98 -1.68 -13.70
C PRO A 72 8.90 -2.85 -13.37
N LEU A 73 9.58 -2.84 -12.22
CA LEU A 73 10.56 -3.86 -11.85
C LEU A 73 10.04 -4.83 -10.78
N CYS A 74 8.74 -4.78 -10.44
CA CYS A 74 8.12 -5.74 -9.56
C CYS A 74 7.82 -7.06 -10.28
N HIS A 75 8.02 -8.17 -9.58
CA HIS A 75 7.61 -9.49 -10.05
C HIS A 75 6.08 -9.63 -9.95
N PRO A 76 5.41 -10.28 -10.90
CA PRO A 76 4.03 -10.70 -10.73
C PRO A 76 3.94 -11.76 -9.64
N LEU A 77 3.09 -11.54 -8.64
CA LEU A 77 2.94 -12.42 -7.50
C LEU A 77 1.51 -12.94 -7.37
N MET A 78 1.41 -14.25 -7.06
CA MET A 78 0.14 -14.85 -6.63
C MET A 78 -0.08 -14.55 -5.15
N LEU A 79 -0.99 -13.62 -4.84
CA LEU A 79 -1.30 -13.27 -3.46
C LEU A 79 -2.19 -14.34 -2.83
N ALA A 80 -1.78 -14.83 -1.65
CA ALA A 80 -2.59 -15.69 -0.80
C ALA A 80 -3.60 -14.88 0.03
N HIS A 81 -3.27 -13.61 0.31
CA HIS A 81 -4.13 -12.69 1.06
C HIS A 81 -3.86 -11.25 0.65
N ALA A 82 -4.93 -10.46 0.54
CA ALA A 82 -4.89 -9.00 0.47
C ALA A 82 -6.12 -8.43 1.18
N ASP A 83 -5.91 -7.50 2.08
CA ASP A 83 -6.99 -6.78 2.76
C ASP A 83 -6.62 -5.32 2.99
N VAL A 84 -7.64 -4.46 3.07
CA VAL A 84 -7.50 -3.04 3.32
C VAL A 84 -8.53 -2.62 4.38
N GLU A 85 -8.03 -2.21 5.52
CA GLU A 85 -8.82 -1.62 6.59
C GLU A 85 -8.89 -0.11 6.41
N VAL A 86 -10.09 0.45 6.42
CA VAL A 86 -10.35 1.89 6.23
C VAL A 86 -11.15 2.40 7.41
N ARG A 87 -10.61 3.33 8.18
CA ARG A 87 -11.24 3.88 9.40
C ARG A 87 -11.26 5.40 9.40
N VAL A 88 -12.40 5.97 9.78
CA VAL A 88 -12.53 7.41 10.04
C VAL A 88 -11.89 7.74 11.39
N GLU A 89 -11.05 8.77 11.40
CA GLU A 89 -10.42 9.38 12.58
C GLU A 89 -10.82 10.86 12.68
N LYS A 90 -10.37 11.56 13.73
CA LYS A 90 -10.77 12.96 13.99
C LYS A 90 -10.43 13.92 12.84
N THR A 91 -9.31 13.69 12.15
CA THR A 91 -8.74 14.61 11.16
C THR A 91 -8.64 14.02 9.76
N GLY A 92 -9.19 12.82 9.52
CA GLY A 92 -9.08 12.15 8.24
C GLY A 92 -9.49 10.69 8.27
N VAL A 93 -9.07 9.99 7.25
CA VAL A 93 -9.30 8.55 7.07
C VAL A 93 -7.96 7.83 7.13
N ARG A 94 -7.82 6.90 8.07
CA ARG A 94 -6.67 6.01 8.17
C ARG A 94 -6.90 4.75 7.35
N ILE A 95 -5.86 4.34 6.65
CA ILE A 95 -5.83 3.15 5.80
C ILE A 95 -4.68 2.26 6.25
N ILE A 96 -4.98 0.98 6.45
CA ILE A 96 -3.98 -0.06 6.69
C ILE A 96 -4.21 -1.16 5.65
N ALA A 97 -3.24 -1.35 4.78
CA ALA A 97 -3.27 -2.44 3.80
C ALA A 97 -2.36 -3.58 4.24
N SER A 98 -2.77 -4.81 3.99
CA SER A 98 -1.99 -6.02 4.27
C SER A 98 -1.96 -6.94 3.05
N ALA A 99 -0.82 -7.58 2.81
CA ALA A 99 -0.65 -8.56 1.76
C ALA A 99 0.18 -9.76 2.27
N ALA A 100 -0.10 -10.94 1.74
CA ALA A 100 0.66 -12.16 2.03
C ALA A 100 0.78 -13.05 0.79
N THR A 101 1.91 -13.73 0.68
CA THR A 101 2.18 -14.73 -0.36
C THR A 101 3.18 -15.78 0.16
N THR A 102 3.32 -16.87 -0.57
CA THR A 102 4.48 -17.78 -0.49
C THR A 102 5.20 -17.68 -1.82
N ALA A 103 6.35 -17.03 -1.83
CA ALA A 103 7.09 -16.70 -3.05
C ALA A 103 8.58 -16.44 -2.77
N GLN A 104 9.36 -16.24 -3.85
CA GLN A 104 10.80 -15.97 -3.83
C GLN A 104 11.13 -14.50 -3.54
N THR A 105 10.13 -13.59 -3.59
CA THR A 105 10.31 -12.16 -3.32
C THR A 105 9.26 -11.63 -2.35
N GLY A 106 9.48 -10.43 -1.80
CA GLY A 106 8.59 -9.80 -0.81
C GLY A 106 7.32 -9.23 -1.42
N VAL A 107 6.36 -8.88 -0.55
CA VAL A 107 5.04 -8.31 -0.89
C VAL A 107 4.89 -6.87 -0.38
N GLU A 108 5.99 -6.18 -0.14
CA GLU A 108 5.97 -4.80 0.37
C GLU A 108 5.28 -3.86 -0.60
N MET A 109 5.55 -4.01 -1.91
CA MET A 109 4.97 -3.14 -2.93
C MET A 109 3.47 -3.38 -3.11
N GLU A 110 3.00 -4.61 -2.96
CA GLU A 110 1.58 -4.95 -2.99
C GLU A 110 0.82 -4.26 -1.86
N ALA A 111 1.36 -4.27 -0.65
CA ALA A 111 0.76 -3.56 0.49
C ALA A 111 0.79 -2.04 0.31
N LEU A 112 1.91 -1.46 -0.17
CA LEU A 112 2.04 -0.02 -0.42
C LEU A 112 1.12 0.44 -1.57
N THR A 113 1.04 -0.31 -2.66
CA THR A 113 0.14 -0.03 -3.79
C THR A 113 -1.32 -0.07 -3.36
N ALA A 114 -1.70 -1.07 -2.56
CA ALA A 114 -3.05 -1.16 -2.00
C ALA A 114 -3.40 0.07 -1.14
N ALA A 115 -2.52 0.48 -0.24
CA ALA A 115 -2.74 1.64 0.62
C ALA A 115 -2.82 2.94 -0.20
N ALA A 116 -1.94 3.10 -1.19
CA ALA A 116 -1.91 4.28 -2.07
C ALA A 116 -3.20 4.41 -2.90
N VAL A 117 -3.64 3.33 -3.55
CA VAL A 117 -4.84 3.35 -4.40
C VAL A 117 -6.11 3.49 -3.57
N ALA A 118 -6.18 2.89 -2.38
CA ALA A 118 -7.28 3.14 -1.45
C ALA A 118 -7.35 4.62 -1.04
N ALA A 119 -6.22 5.26 -0.74
CA ALA A 119 -6.16 6.67 -0.40
C ALA A 119 -6.57 7.57 -1.59
N LEU A 120 -6.10 7.28 -2.79
CA LEU A 120 -6.51 7.96 -4.03
C LEU A 120 -8.01 7.81 -4.28
N THR A 121 -8.58 6.66 -3.97
CA THR A 121 -10.02 6.40 -4.13
C THR A 121 -10.85 7.23 -3.15
N VAL A 122 -10.43 7.31 -1.87
CA VAL A 122 -11.07 8.22 -0.89
C VAL A 122 -11.03 9.67 -1.40
N TYR A 123 -9.85 10.11 -1.89
CA TYR A 123 -9.69 11.45 -2.46
C TYR A 123 -10.64 11.68 -3.65
N ASP A 124 -10.68 10.78 -4.64
CA ASP A 124 -11.52 10.92 -5.82
C ASP A 124 -13.01 11.03 -5.46
N MET A 125 -13.46 10.23 -4.50
CA MET A 125 -14.85 10.22 -4.08
C MET A 125 -15.28 11.45 -3.26
N THR A 126 -14.32 12.18 -2.69
CA THR A 126 -14.58 13.31 -1.80
C THR A 126 -14.10 14.67 -2.33
N LYS A 127 -13.26 14.71 -3.36
CA LYS A 127 -12.67 15.94 -3.91
C LYS A 127 -13.67 17.01 -4.38
N ALA A 128 -14.90 16.62 -4.70
CA ALA A 128 -15.97 17.57 -5.04
C ALA A 128 -16.39 18.42 -3.84
N LEU A 129 -16.22 17.91 -2.62
CA LEU A 129 -16.55 18.60 -1.37
C LEU A 129 -15.41 19.50 -0.89
N ASP A 130 -14.16 19.05 -1.13
CA ASP A 130 -12.97 19.79 -0.70
C ASP A 130 -11.75 19.34 -1.52
N LYS A 131 -11.14 20.27 -2.26
CA LYS A 131 -9.91 19.98 -3.04
C LYS A 131 -8.63 20.09 -2.21
N SER A 132 -8.72 20.58 -0.97
CA SER A 132 -7.59 20.72 -0.05
C SER A 132 -7.27 19.42 0.72
N ILE A 133 -7.95 18.32 0.41
CA ILE A 133 -7.69 16.99 0.96
C ILE A 133 -6.27 16.56 0.59
N GLU A 134 -5.53 16.05 1.55
CA GLU A 134 -4.12 15.63 1.38
C GLU A 134 -3.97 14.13 1.66
N ILE A 135 -3.24 13.43 0.79
CA ILE A 135 -2.77 12.09 1.07
C ILE A 135 -1.42 12.19 1.75
N GLN A 136 -1.30 11.62 2.94
CA GLN A 136 -0.14 11.72 3.81
C GLN A 136 0.29 10.34 4.32
N ASP A 137 1.50 10.27 4.90
CA ASP A 137 1.98 9.16 5.71
C ASP A 137 1.87 7.79 5.02
N LEU A 138 2.17 7.73 3.70
CA LEU A 138 2.30 6.48 2.99
C LEU A 138 3.66 5.83 3.32
N TYR A 139 3.62 4.72 4.07
CA TYR A 139 4.84 4.00 4.46
C TYR A 139 4.58 2.53 4.78
N LEU A 140 5.66 1.74 4.74
CA LEU A 140 5.67 0.36 5.22
C LEU A 140 5.68 0.34 6.75
N ILE A 141 4.73 -0.36 7.35
CA ILE A 141 4.66 -0.57 8.81
C ILE A 141 5.58 -1.71 9.21
N GLU A 142 5.41 -2.86 8.56
CA GLU A 142 6.15 -4.07 8.85
C GLU A 142 6.17 -5.01 7.65
N LYS A 143 7.16 -5.86 7.62
CA LYS A 143 7.23 -7.01 6.71
C LYS A 143 7.87 -8.19 7.41
N THR A 144 7.50 -9.39 7.01
CA THR A 144 8.13 -10.63 7.52
C THR A 144 8.58 -11.53 6.39
N GLY A 145 9.58 -12.35 6.69
CA GLY A 145 10.10 -13.39 5.82
C GLY A 145 11.16 -12.91 4.83
N GLY A 146 11.84 -13.90 4.23
CA GLY A 146 12.91 -13.71 3.25
C GLY A 146 14.29 -13.46 3.86
N LYS A 147 15.31 -13.41 2.98
CA LYS A 147 16.72 -13.30 3.36
C LYS A 147 17.07 -12.02 4.15
N SER A 148 16.36 -10.92 3.91
CA SER A 148 16.59 -9.64 4.61
C SER A 148 15.97 -9.58 6.01
N GLY A 149 15.31 -10.67 6.45
CA GLY A 149 14.66 -10.74 7.78
C GLY A 149 13.42 -9.85 7.91
N ASP A 150 12.94 -9.79 9.13
CA ASP A 150 11.78 -9.01 9.48
C ASP A 150 12.13 -7.53 9.64
N TYR A 151 11.20 -6.68 9.26
CA TYR A 151 11.28 -5.24 9.46
C TYR A 151 10.02 -4.77 10.19
N ARG A 152 10.20 -3.90 11.16
CA ARG A 152 9.12 -3.18 11.80
C ARG A 152 9.52 -1.72 11.98
N ARG A 153 8.68 -0.82 11.50
CA ARG A 153 8.86 0.61 11.68
C ARG A 153 8.75 0.94 13.17
N GLU A 154 9.76 1.58 13.74
CA GLU A 154 9.66 2.15 15.07
C GLU A 154 8.58 3.24 15.05
N LYS A 155 7.75 3.28 16.10
CA LYS A 155 6.79 4.38 16.25
C LYS A 155 7.60 5.66 16.44
N ASP A 156 7.41 6.62 15.56
CA ASP A 156 7.91 7.98 15.79
C ASP A 156 7.41 8.44 17.16
N LYS A 157 8.35 8.62 18.10
CA LYS A 157 8.09 9.24 19.39
C LYS A 157 7.93 10.73 19.15
N GLY A 158 6.75 11.17 18.70
CA GLY A 158 6.39 12.58 18.63
C GLY A 158 6.20 13.15 17.22
N ARG A 159 5.06 12.98 16.68
CA ARG A 159 4.32 13.93 15.84
C ARG A 159 2.86 13.91 16.21
#